data_cdc909f11aeed6118c4fe7e55bfe912f
#
_entry.id   cdc909f11aeed6118c4fe7e55bfe912f
#
_cell.length_a   1.000
_cell.length_b   1.000
_cell.length_c   1.000
_cell.angle_alpha   90.00
_cell.angle_beta   90.00
_cell.angle_gamma   90.00
#
_symmetry.space_group_name_H-M   'P 1'
#
loop_
_entity.id
_entity.type
_entity.pdbx_description
1 polymer ?
#
loop_
_entity_poly.entity_id
_entity_poly.type
_entity_poly.pdbx_seq_one_letter_code
_entity_poly.pdbx_strand_id
1 'polypeptide(L)'
;MTIDDLNIISRICKGQIDGFRKAWKQIYLAEQKERGKGRDDRTTPLLEYRKHLESKISEQSREITEIIQKKLITRTNDTAMRGLLFKMTGDYWRYLAEVQRGYDRRESANKALSAYQEAEDLIVACTGAAAA
;
A
#
# COMPACT_ATOMS: atom_id res chain seq x y z
N MET A 1 -17.23 -14.56 -4.66
CA MET A 1 -16.02 -14.47 -3.84
C MET A 1 -16.40 -14.41 -2.38
N THR A 2 -15.79 -15.24 -1.57
CA THR A 2 -16.02 -15.29 -0.12
C THR A 2 -14.95 -14.46 0.61
N ILE A 3 -15.18 -14.23 1.92
CA ILE A 3 -14.16 -13.58 2.77
C ILE A 3 -12.89 -14.41 2.80
N ASP A 4 -12.99 -15.73 2.82
CA ASP A 4 -11.82 -16.62 2.79
C ASP A 4 -11.03 -16.46 1.49
N ASP A 5 -11.72 -16.35 0.35
CA ASP A 5 -11.07 -16.09 -0.94
C ASP A 5 -10.32 -14.76 -0.91
N LEU A 6 -10.96 -13.71 -0.38
CA LEU A 6 -10.36 -12.39 -0.26
C LEU A 6 -9.12 -12.41 0.63
N ASN A 7 -9.17 -13.14 1.74
CA ASN A 7 -8.04 -13.29 2.65
C ASN A 7 -6.85 -13.98 1.97
N ILE A 8 -7.11 -15.00 1.14
CA ILE A 8 -6.08 -15.68 0.37
C ILE A 8 -5.43 -14.73 -0.63
N ILE A 9 -6.25 -14.02 -1.42
CA ILE A 9 -5.78 -13.03 -2.40
C ILE A 9 -4.95 -11.95 -1.72
N SER A 10 -5.46 -11.42 -0.61
CA SER A 10 -4.78 -10.38 0.17
C SER A 10 -3.41 -10.84 0.64
N ARG A 11 -3.30 -12.07 1.13
CA ARG A 11 -2.04 -12.63 1.61
C ARG A 11 -1.01 -12.77 0.49
N ILE A 12 -1.44 -13.24 -0.68
CA ILE A 12 -0.57 -13.42 -1.84
C ILE A 12 -0.05 -12.06 -2.33
N CYS A 13 -0.95 -11.10 -2.51
CA CYS A 13 -0.59 -9.76 -2.99
C CYS A 13 0.33 -9.05 -2.00
N LYS A 14 0.03 -9.16 -0.71
CA LYS A 14 0.84 -8.56 0.35
C LYS A 14 2.23 -9.18 0.40
N GLY A 15 2.34 -10.48 0.22
CA GLY A 15 3.64 -11.16 0.17
C GLY A 15 4.53 -10.63 -0.94
N GLN A 16 3.96 -10.36 -2.11
CA GLN A 16 4.70 -9.82 -3.25
C GLN A 16 5.21 -8.40 -2.96
N ILE A 17 4.35 -7.52 -2.49
CA ILE A 17 4.75 -6.13 -2.25
C ILE A 17 5.69 -6.00 -1.06
N ASP A 18 5.57 -6.84 -0.05
CA ASP A 18 6.46 -6.83 1.12
C ASP A 18 7.89 -7.12 0.72
N GLY A 19 8.12 -7.98 -0.27
CA GLY A 19 9.45 -8.23 -0.82
C GLY A 19 10.09 -6.98 -1.38
N PHE A 20 9.34 -6.22 -2.18
CA PHE A 20 9.82 -4.96 -2.75
C PHE A 20 10.04 -3.91 -1.67
N ARG A 21 9.16 -3.82 -0.68
CA ARG A 21 9.27 -2.86 0.42
C ARG A 21 10.51 -3.11 1.27
N LYS A 22 10.80 -4.38 1.59
CA LYS A 22 12.00 -4.75 2.33
C LYS A 22 13.27 -4.41 1.55
N ALA A 23 13.29 -4.75 0.26
CA ALA A 23 14.42 -4.43 -0.61
C ALA A 23 14.63 -2.92 -0.71
N TRP A 24 13.56 -2.15 -0.88
CA TRP A 24 13.62 -0.69 -0.93
C TRP A 24 14.24 -0.11 0.33
N LYS A 25 13.82 -0.58 1.50
CA LYS A 25 14.33 -0.09 2.78
C LYS A 25 15.82 -0.38 2.94
N GLN A 26 16.25 -1.57 2.55
CA GLN A 26 17.67 -1.94 2.62
C GLN A 26 18.53 -1.09 1.69
N ILE A 27 18.07 -0.86 0.47
CA ILE A 27 18.79 -0.03 -0.51
C ILE A 27 18.82 1.43 -0.05
N TYR A 28 17.71 1.94 0.47
CA TYR A 28 17.64 3.30 1.00
C TYR A 28 18.67 3.52 2.12
N LEU A 29 18.74 2.58 3.06
CA LEU A 29 19.71 2.66 4.17
C LEU A 29 21.15 2.56 3.67
N ALA A 30 21.42 1.69 2.71
CA ALA A 30 22.74 1.55 2.11
C ALA A 30 23.16 2.85 1.40
N GLU A 31 22.24 3.45 0.66
CA GLU A 31 22.45 4.72 -0.03
C GLU A 31 22.80 5.84 0.95
N GLN A 32 22.06 5.96 2.05
CA GLN A 32 22.32 6.95 3.09
C GLN A 32 23.68 6.73 3.75
N LYS A 33 24.05 5.49 3.98
CA LYS A 33 25.35 5.14 4.55
C LYS A 33 26.51 5.57 3.64
N GLU A 34 26.40 5.30 2.33
CA GLU A 34 27.44 5.69 1.38
C GLU A 34 27.54 7.21 1.23
N ARG A 35 26.43 7.93 1.25
CA ARG A 35 26.43 9.40 1.24
C ARG A 35 27.11 9.96 2.48
N GLY A 36 26.85 9.40 3.65
CA GLY A 36 27.47 9.81 4.90
C GLY A 36 28.99 9.64 4.91
N LYS A 37 29.50 8.73 4.05
CA LYS A 37 30.95 8.52 3.88
C LYS A 37 31.55 9.34 2.76
N GLY A 38 30.77 10.19 2.08
CA GLY A 38 31.23 10.97 0.94
C GLY A 38 31.51 10.16 -0.32
N ARG A 39 30.92 8.98 -0.44
CA ARG A 39 31.13 8.07 -1.57
C ARG A 39 30.02 8.23 -2.61
N ASP A 40 29.92 9.40 -3.20
CA ASP A 40 28.85 9.73 -4.15
C ASP A 40 28.88 8.87 -5.41
N ASP A 41 30.05 8.41 -5.83
CA ASP A 41 30.22 7.53 -6.98
C ASP A 41 29.55 6.17 -6.77
N ARG A 42 29.38 5.74 -5.52
CA ARG A 42 28.74 4.46 -5.17
C ARG A 42 27.23 4.60 -4.98
N THR A 43 26.73 5.83 -4.83
CA THR A 43 25.30 6.05 -4.61
C THR A 43 24.49 5.95 -5.89
N THR A 44 25.09 6.18 -7.06
CA THR A 44 24.37 6.16 -8.33
C THR A 44 23.72 4.80 -8.65
N PRO A 45 24.42 3.66 -8.56
CA PRO A 45 23.77 2.36 -8.76
C PRO A 45 22.69 2.05 -7.74
N LEU A 46 22.92 2.45 -6.49
CA LEU A 46 21.92 2.27 -5.42
C LEU A 46 20.67 3.10 -5.69
N LEU A 47 20.85 4.33 -6.12
CA LEU A 47 19.75 5.23 -6.47
C LEU A 47 18.93 4.66 -7.64
N GLU A 48 19.60 4.18 -8.67
CA GLU A 48 18.91 3.60 -9.83
C GLU A 48 18.10 2.37 -9.45
N TYR A 49 18.64 1.51 -8.62
CA TYR A 49 17.92 0.33 -8.16
C TYR A 49 16.76 0.71 -7.23
N ARG A 50 16.96 1.71 -6.37
CA ARG A 50 15.90 2.22 -5.50
C ARG A 50 14.72 2.75 -6.34
N LYS A 51 15.01 3.52 -7.39
CA LYS A 51 13.97 4.01 -8.29
C LYS A 51 13.22 2.88 -9.01
N HIS A 52 13.94 1.82 -9.36
CA HIS A 52 13.32 0.63 -9.94
C HIS A 52 12.33 -0.02 -8.97
N LEU A 53 12.72 -0.16 -7.70
CA LEU A 53 11.84 -0.70 -6.66
C LEU A 53 10.64 0.20 -6.41
N GLU A 54 10.84 1.52 -6.39
CA GLU A 54 9.76 2.50 -6.25
C GLU A 54 8.74 2.36 -7.38
N SER A 55 9.22 2.16 -8.59
CA SER A 55 8.39 1.92 -9.77
C SER A 55 7.56 0.64 -9.63
N LYS A 56 8.17 -0.44 -9.14
CA LYS A 56 7.49 -1.71 -8.91
C LYS A 56 6.41 -1.60 -7.82
N ILE A 57 6.72 -0.91 -6.73
CA ILE A 57 5.77 -0.67 -5.65
C ILE A 57 4.59 0.18 -6.14
N SER A 58 4.89 1.23 -6.90
CA SER A 58 3.86 2.11 -7.47
C SER A 58 2.95 1.36 -8.43
N GLU A 59 3.52 0.61 -9.35
CA GLU A 59 2.79 -0.17 -10.34
C GLU A 59 1.84 -1.16 -9.67
N GLN A 60 2.35 -1.94 -8.72
CA GLN A 60 1.57 -2.95 -8.04
C GLN A 60 0.47 -2.33 -7.16
N SER A 61 0.79 -1.26 -6.44
CA SER A 61 -0.18 -0.58 -5.59
C SER A 61 -1.33 0.00 -6.41
N ARG A 62 -1.03 0.64 -7.53
CA ARG A 62 -2.06 1.21 -8.41
C ARG A 62 -2.91 0.13 -9.06
N GLU A 63 -2.30 -0.95 -9.51
CA GLU A 63 -3.02 -2.07 -10.11
C GLU A 63 -4.01 -2.69 -9.14
N ILE A 64 -3.59 -2.96 -7.91
CA ILE A 64 -4.44 -3.58 -6.91
C ILE A 64 -5.57 -2.65 -6.45
N THR A 65 -5.26 -1.37 -6.20
CA THR A 65 -6.29 -0.39 -5.81
C THR A 65 -7.32 -0.20 -6.92
N GLU A 66 -6.89 -0.22 -8.16
CA GLU A 66 -7.79 -0.12 -9.31
C GLU A 66 -8.71 -1.34 -9.43
N ILE A 67 -8.17 -2.55 -9.27
CA ILE A 67 -8.96 -3.77 -9.29
C ILE A 67 -10.00 -3.76 -8.18
N ILE A 68 -9.60 -3.39 -6.97
CA ILE A 68 -10.51 -3.31 -5.83
C ILE A 68 -11.65 -2.33 -6.14
N GLN A 69 -11.30 -1.13 -6.59
CA GLN A 69 -12.26 -0.05 -6.78
C GLN A 69 -13.21 -0.32 -7.95
N LYS A 70 -12.71 -0.84 -9.06
CA LYS A 70 -13.51 -1.03 -10.27
C LYS A 70 -14.22 -2.37 -10.33
N LYS A 71 -13.64 -3.42 -9.77
CA LYS A 71 -14.15 -4.77 -9.95
C LYS A 71 -14.70 -5.42 -8.69
N LEU A 72 -14.14 -5.16 -7.53
CA LEU A 72 -14.49 -5.88 -6.32
C LEU A 72 -15.52 -5.15 -5.47
N ILE A 73 -15.30 -3.87 -5.17
CA ILE A 73 -16.21 -3.08 -4.34
C ILE A 73 -17.59 -2.98 -4.99
N THR A 74 -17.64 -2.78 -6.31
CA THR A 74 -18.89 -2.62 -7.04
C THR A 74 -19.72 -3.91 -7.14
N ARG A 75 -19.10 -5.06 -6.88
CA ARG A 75 -19.76 -6.37 -7.02
C ARG A 75 -20.21 -6.97 -5.70
N THR A 76 -19.96 -6.33 -4.59
CA THR A 76 -20.36 -6.86 -3.29
C THR A 76 -21.24 -5.88 -2.54
N ASN A 77 -22.32 -6.41 -1.93
CA ASN A 77 -23.18 -5.67 -1.01
C ASN A 77 -22.90 -6.04 0.44
N ASP A 78 -22.00 -6.96 0.68
CA ASP A 78 -21.62 -7.40 2.03
C ASP A 78 -20.80 -6.30 2.71
N THR A 79 -21.31 -5.76 3.81
CA THR A 79 -20.69 -4.67 4.54
C THR A 79 -19.30 -5.03 5.08
N ALA A 80 -19.18 -6.24 5.63
CA ALA A 80 -17.91 -6.71 6.17
C ALA A 80 -16.85 -6.85 5.06
N MET A 81 -17.24 -7.39 3.90
CA MET A 81 -16.34 -7.54 2.77
C MET A 81 -15.92 -6.19 2.20
N ARG A 82 -16.86 -5.24 2.08
CA ARG A 82 -16.55 -3.88 1.65
C ARG A 82 -15.57 -3.21 2.61
N GLY A 83 -15.75 -3.40 3.92
CA GLY A 83 -14.81 -2.90 4.94
C GLY A 83 -13.40 -3.44 4.75
N LEU A 84 -13.26 -4.74 4.50
CA LEU A 84 -11.96 -5.35 4.22
C LEU A 84 -11.33 -4.83 2.93
N LEU A 85 -12.13 -4.61 1.90
CA LEU A 85 -11.64 -4.07 0.62
C LEU A 85 -11.15 -2.63 0.78
N PHE A 86 -11.84 -1.80 1.55
CA PHE A 86 -11.37 -0.44 1.83
C PHE A 86 -10.11 -0.45 2.69
N LYS A 87 -10.00 -1.37 3.65
CA LYS A 87 -8.77 -1.53 4.44
C LYS A 87 -7.59 -1.89 3.55
N MET A 88 -7.77 -2.83 2.62
CA MET A 88 -6.73 -3.18 1.65
C MET A 88 -6.32 -1.97 0.80
N THR A 89 -7.30 -1.21 0.32
CA THR A 89 -7.06 0.01 -0.46
C THR A 89 -6.18 0.98 0.35
N GLY A 90 -6.50 1.18 1.62
CA GLY A 90 -5.70 2.02 2.50
C GLY A 90 -4.28 1.51 2.66
N ASP A 91 -4.11 0.21 2.82
CA ASP A 91 -2.78 -0.40 2.95
C ASP A 91 -1.91 -0.12 1.72
N TYR A 92 -2.45 -0.27 0.50
CA TYR A 92 -1.67 -0.06 -0.71
C TYR A 92 -1.35 1.41 -0.97
N TRP A 93 -2.25 2.34 -0.65
CA TRP A 93 -1.93 3.76 -0.70
C TRP A 93 -0.86 4.13 0.32
N ARG A 94 -0.89 3.51 1.50
CA ARG A 94 0.15 3.71 2.52
C ARG A 94 1.50 3.20 2.04
N TYR A 95 1.55 2.02 1.43
CA TYR A 95 2.80 1.48 0.88
C TYR A 95 3.39 2.39 -0.18
N LEU A 96 2.53 2.95 -1.03
CA LEU A 96 2.97 3.91 -2.06
C LEU A 96 3.51 5.18 -1.41
N ALA A 97 2.84 5.72 -0.39
CA ALA A 97 3.29 6.91 0.32
C ALA A 97 4.65 6.72 0.97
N GLU A 98 4.96 5.52 1.45
CA GLU A 98 6.25 5.22 2.09
C GLU A 98 7.44 5.48 1.17
N VAL A 99 7.27 5.32 -0.13
CA VAL A 99 8.35 5.47 -1.12
C VAL A 99 8.25 6.75 -1.94
N GLN A 100 7.25 7.58 -1.68
CA GLN A 100 7.05 8.86 -2.35
C GLN A 100 7.55 10.02 -1.49
N ARG A 101 7.61 11.21 -2.08
CA ARG A 101 8.04 12.46 -1.41
C ARG A 101 7.11 13.61 -1.77
N GLY A 102 7.09 14.63 -0.92
CA GLY A 102 6.41 15.90 -1.20
C GLY A 102 4.92 15.74 -1.44
N TYR A 103 4.45 16.37 -2.49
CA TYR A 103 3.03 16.39 -2.85
C TYR A 103 2.46 14.99 -3.09
N ASP A 104 3.17 14.16 -3.83
CA ASP A 104 2.72 12.81 -4.15
C ASP A 104 2.53 11.96 -2.89
N ARG A 105 3.46 12.09 -1.95
CA ARG A 105 3.35 11.40 -0.67
C ARG A 105 2.12 11.85 0.11
N ARG A 106 1.88 13.16 0.17
CA ARG A 106 0.71 13.71 0.86
C ARG A 106 -0.59 13.22 0.23
N GLU A 107 -0.66 13.21 -1.10
CA GLU A 107 -1.82 12.71 -1.83
C GLU A 107 -2.10 11.25 -1.51
N SER A 108 -1.09 10.40 -1.59
CA SER A 108 -1.22 8.97 -1.28
C SER A 108 -1.59 8.74 0.17
N ALA A 109 -0.99 9.48 1.09
CA ALA A 109 -1.31 9.40 2.52
C ALA A 109 -2.75 9.80 2.80
N ASN A 110 -3.24 10.85 2.14
CA ASN A 110 -4.64 11.29 2.27
C ASN A 110 -5.60 10.24 1.72
N LYS A 111 -5.28 9.63 0.60
CA LYS A 111 -6.10 8.54 0.03
C LYS A 111 -6.12 7.32 0.95
N ALA A 112 -4.98 7.00 1.57
CA ALA A 112 -4.92 5.92 2.56
C ALA A 112 -5.82 6.22 3.76
N LEU A 113 -5.73 7.43 4.29
CA LEU A 113 -6.53 7.85 5.43
C LEU A 113 -8.02 7.79 5.12
N SER A 114 -8.42 8.28 3.96
CA SER A 114 -9.80 8.24 3.49
C SER A 114 -10.33 6.82 3.39
N ALA A 115 -9.53 5.91 2.84
CA ALA A 115 -9.91 4.50 2.70
C ALA A 115 -10.03 3.82 4.06
N TYR A 116 -9.11 4.09 4.98
CA TYR A 116 -9.19 3.56 6.34
C TYR A 116 -10.42 4.07 7.08
N GLN A 117 -10.80 5.33 6.88
CA GLN A 117 -11.99 5.91 7.50
C GLN A 117 -13.26 5.21 6.99
N GLU A 118 -13.35 4.96 5.69
CA GLU A 118 -14.45 4.20 5.10
C GLU A 118 -14.49 2.77 5.65
N ALA A 119 -13.34 2.13 5.77
CA ALA A 119 -13.23 0.78 6.32
C ALA A 119 -13.73 0.74 7.77
N GLU A 120 -13.30 1.70 8.58
CA GLU A 120 -13.73 1.80 9.98
C GLU A 120 -15.24 2.00 10.10
N ASP A 121 -15.80 2.93 9.32
CA ASP A 121 -17.23 3.21 9.34
C ASP A 121 -18.06 1.96 8.97
N LEU A 122 -17.61 1.21 7.98
CA LEU A 122 -18.28 -0.01 7.56
C LEU A 122 -18.18 -1.13 8.60
N ILE A 123 -17.02 -1.28 9.23
CA ILE A 123 -16.80 -2.29 10.26
C ILE A 123 -17.64 -1.96 11.50
N VAL A 124 -17.66 -0.70 11.89
CA VAL A 124 -18.50 -0.22 13.01
C VAL A 124 -19.98 -0.47 12.73
N ALA A 125 -20.45 -0.16 11.52
CA ALA A 125 -21.83 -0.43 11.11
C ALA A 125 -22.17 -1.92 11.17
N CYS A 126 -21.21 -2.77 10.76
CA CYS A 126 -21.40 -4.22 10.74
C CYS A 126 -21.43 -4.83 12.14
N THR A 127 -20.60 -4.31 13.06
CA THR A 127 -20.49 -4.84 14.43
C THR A 127 -21.44 -4.15 15.42
N GLY A 128 -22.00 -3.00 15.04
CA GLY A 128 -22.80 -2.18 15.94
C GLY A 128 -21.99 -1.48 17.03
N ALA A 129 -20.66 -1.46 16.92
CA ALA A 129 -19.79 -0.90 17.96
C ALA A 129 -20.01 0.60 18.20
N ALA A 130 -20.47 1.34 17.19
CA ALA A 130 -20.78 2.77 17.31
C ALA A 130 -22.04 3.04 18.13
N ALA A 131 -22.89 2.03 18.34
CA ALA A 131 -24.12 2.18 19.11
C ALA A 131 -23.90 2.14 20.62
N ALA A 132 -22.71 1.83 21.04
CA ALA A 132 -22.37 1.73 22.46
C ALA A 132 -22.14 3.10 23.10
#